data_6601301bb52247f5e4d774cdfd2d0fae
#
_entry.id   6601301bb52247f5e4d774cdfd2d0fae
#
_cell.length_a   1.000
_cell.length_b   1.000
_cell.length_c   1.000
_cell.angle_alpha   90.00
_cell.angle_beta   90.00
_cell.angle_gamma   90.00
#
_symmetry.space_group_name_H-M   'P 1'
#
loop_
_entity.id
_entity.type
_entity.pdbx_description
1 polymer ?
#
loop_
_entity_poly.entity_id
_entity_poly.type
_entity_poly.pdbx_seq_one_letter_code
_entity_poly.pdbx_strand_id
1 'polypeptide(L)'
;MTSHKSSLLVLVLLCVMIKNGHSSEMSSGKHDHHHKAKEAHVHGTANLNIVLEGSLLQIELVSPALNLVGFEHNASNLREKDKVLKTEELLRQHRSMFLFTNKTCVFSDVSIDLGTLIAPEEQAQSETNHSEIIALYQYRCGLEPLMITVRLFEEFPDLVKIHTRWVSQTAQGSIVLTKERHIVEFSKQL
;
A
#
# COMPACT_ATOMS: atom_id res chain seq x y z
N MET A 1 57.04 -34.84 -19.58
CA MET A 1 58.14 -34.19 -20.31
C MET A 1 57.73 -32.74 -20.52
N THR A 2 58.64 -31.91 -20.03
CA THR A 2 58.92 -30.47 -20.27
C THR A 2 57.83 -29.48 -19.89
N SER A 3 57.85 -28.77 -18.78
CA SER A 3 58.80 -27.78 -18.26
C SER A 3 59.01 -26.53 -19.12
N HIS A 4 58.53 -25.39 -18.58
CA HIS A 4 59.23 -24.09 -18.52
C HIS A 4 58.24 -23.09 -17.87
N LYS A 5 58.45 -22.62 -16.65
CA LYS A 5 59.40 -21.67 -16.04
C LYS A 5 59.24 -20.24 -16.57
N SER A 6 58.89 -19.40 -15.61
CA SER A 6 59.41 -18.05 -15.32
C SER A 6 59.03 -16.89 -16.20
N SER A 7 58.43 -15.82 -15.66
CA SER A 7 59.27 -14.70 -15.22
C SER A 7 58.48 -13.66 -14.46
N LEU A 8 59.00 -13.33 -13.32
CA LEU A 8 58.74 -12.26 -12.39
C LEU A 8 59.11 -10.92 -13.06
N LEU A 9 58.28 -9.92 -13.04
CA LEU A 9 58.72 -8.53 -13.18
C LEU A 9 58.00 -7.64 -12.16
N VAL A 10 58.78 -7.36 -11.14
CA VAL A 10 58.55 -6.34 -10.13
C VAL A 10 58.82 -4.99 -10.75
N LEU A 11 57.89 -4.06 -10.73
CA LEU A 11 58.16 -2.65 -10.95
C LEU A 11 57.66 -1.82 -9.76
N VAL A 12 58.64 -1.47 -8.96
CA VAL A 12 58.57 -0.47 -7.90
C VAL A 12 58.64 0.92 -8.52
N LEU A 13 57.68 1.78 -8.30
CA LEU A 13 57.86 3.24 -8.49
C LEU A 13 57.05 3.99 -7.40
N LEU A 14 57.70 4.33 -6.40
CA LEU A 14 58.20 5.60 -5.82
C LEU A 14 57.12 6.63 -5.53
N CYS A 15 56.99 6.86 -4.23
CA CYS A 15 56.33 7.97 -3.54
C CYS A 15 56.55 9.36 -4.13
N VAL A 16 55.48 10.14 -4.21
CA VAL A 16 55.59 11.58 -4.02
C VAL A 16 54.51 12.03 -3.03
N MET A 17 54.93 12.38 -1.82
CA MET A 17 54.16 13.06 -0.79
C MET A 17 53.95 14.52 -1.20
N ILE A 18 52.69 14.90 -1.46
CA ILE A 18 52.34 16.33 -1.44
C ILE A 18 51.37 16.53 -0.28
N LYS A 19 51.90 17.07 0.81
CA LYS A 19 51.11 17.66 1.89
C LYS A 19 50.56 18.97 1.44
N ASN A 20 49.28 19.09 1.21
CA ASN A 20 48.59 20.38 1.27
C ASN A 20 47.53 20.27 2.36
N GLY A 21 47.81 20.90 3.46
CA GLY A 21 46.86 21.14 4.52
C GLY A 21 45.81 22.12 4.06
N HIS A 22 44.57 21.69 4.07
CA HIS A 22 43.43 22.60 4.11
C HIS A 22 42.57 22.14 5.30
N SER A 23 42.59 22.99 6.31
CA SER A 23 41.61 22.98 7.39
C SER A 23 40.27 23.33 6.77
N SER A 24 39.39 22.39 6.68
CA SER A 24 37.98 22.62 6.37
C SER A 24 37.17 22.33 7.63
N GLU A 25 36.53 23.36 8.11
CA GLU A 25 35.64 23.37 9.25
C GLU A 25 34.61 22.27 9.11
N MET A 26 34.44 21.48 10.17
CA MET A 26 33.35 20.52 10.35
C MET A 26 32.04 21.30 10.43
N SER A 27 31.40 21.50 9.29
CA SER A 27 29.99 21.83 9.25
C SER A 27 29.22 20.63 9.77
N SER A 28 28.63 20.76 10.94
CA SER A 28 27.67 19.89 11.54
C SER A 28 26.48 19.76 10.58
N GLY A 29 26.50 18.77 9.69
CA GLY A 29 25.39 18.40 8.85
C GLY A 29 24.26 17.90 9.76
N LYS A 30 23.24 18.75 9.96
CA LYS A 30 21.92 18.30 10.39
C LYS A 30 21.51 17.20 9.43
N HIS A 31 21.41 15.98 9.93
CA HIS A 31 20.66 14.92 9.26
C HIS A 31 19.20 15.36 9.30
N ASP A 32 18.75 15.98 8.21
CA ASP A 32 17.33 16.12 7.94
C ASP A 32 16.78 14.69 7.78
N HIS A 33 16.16 14.21 8.84
CA HIS A 33 15.27 13.09 8.74
C HIS A 33 14.17 13.52 7.78
N HIS A 34 14.22 13.04 6.54
CA HIS A 34 13.08 13.06 5.65
C HIS A 34 11.97 12.27 6.35
N HIS A 35 11.20 12.96 7.17
CA HIS A 35 9.87 12.51 7.49
C HIS A 35 9.18 12.37 6.14
N LYS A 36 8.90 11.12 5.69
CA LYS A 36 7.93 10.88 4.65
C LYS A 36 6.70 11.68 5.09
N ALA A 37 6.41 12.78 4.41
CA ALA A 37 5.17 13.50 4.62
C ALA A 37 4.07 12.45 4.44
N LYS A 38 3.38 12.08 5.52
CA LYS A 38 2.14 11.33 5.43
C LYS A 38 1.30 12.16 4.47
N GLU A 39 0.89 11.58 3.35
CA GLU A 39 -0.03 12.24 2.43
C GLU A 39 -1.21 12.72 3.27
N ALA A 40 -1.54 14.01 3.13
CA ALA A 40 -2.65 14.59 3.86
C ALA A 40 -3.90 13.79 3.49
N HIS A 41 -4.53 13.15 4.47
CA HIS A 41 -5.74 12.37 4.26
C HIS A 41 -6.85 13.30 3.73
N VAL A 42 -7.37 12.98 2.57
CA VAL A 42 -8.50 13.69 1.98
C VAL A 42 -9.77 12.91 2.33
N HIS A 43 -10.62 13.49 3.14
CA HIS A 43 -11.90 12.88 3.51
C HIS A 43 -12.72 12.58 2.26
N GLY A 44 -13.43 11.47 2.28
CA GLY A 44 -14.19 10.96 1.12
C GLY A 44 -13.32 10.29 0.06
N THR A 45 -11.99 10.18 0.25
CA THR A 45 -11.08 9.57 -0.71
C THR A 45 -10.36 8.37 -0.10
N ALA A 46 -10.28 7.27 -0.86
CA ALA A 46 -9.50 6.08 -0.54
C ALA A 46 -8.57 5.69 -1.69
N ASN A 47 -7.64 4.79 -1.43
CA ASN A 47 -6.78 4.17 -2.42
C ASN A 47 -7.13 2.67 -2.56
N LEU A 48 -7.12 2.16 -3.79
CA LEU A 48 -7.31 0.75 -4.09
C LEU A 48 -6.17 0.29 -4.99
N ASN A 49 -5.33 -0.61 -4.47
CA ASN A 49 -4.22 -1.20 -5.21
C ASN A 49 -4.59 -2.63 -5.59
N ILE A 50 -4.50 -2.97 -6.87
CA ILE A 50 -4.89 -4.29 -7.38
C ILE A 50 -3.70 -4.89 -8.12
N VAL A 51 -3.30 -6.09 -7.72
CA VAL A 51 -2.19 -6.84 -8.32
C VAL A 51 -2.70 -8.20 -8.77
N LEU A 52 -2.51 -8.51 -10.06
CA LEU A 52 -2.77 -9.83 -10.61
C LEU A 52 -1.46 -10.45 -11.09
N GLU A 53 -0.95 -11.41 -10.34
CA GLU A 53 0.26 -12.17 -10.67
C GLU A 53 -0.09 -13.65 -10.90
N GLY A 54 -0.02 -14.08 -12.15
CA GLY A 54 -0.49 -15.41 -12.53
C GLY A 54 -1.97 -15.59 -12.20
N SER A 55 -2.27 -16.49 -11.29
CA SER A 55 -3.62 -16.72 -10.78
C SER A 55 -3.90 -16.02 -9.45
N LEU A 56 -2.92 -15.38 -8.83
CA LEU A 56 -3.09 -14.67 -7.57
C LEU A 56 -3.56 -13.25 -7.84
N LEU A 57 -4.73 -12.90 -7.34
CA LEU A 57 -5.25 -11.55 -7.31
C LEU A 57 -5.22 -11.03 -5.88
N GLN A 58 -4.58 -9.90 -5.67
CA GLN A 58 -4.58 -9.16 -4.42
C GLN A 58 -5.26 -7.81 -4.62
N ILE A 59 -6.13 -7.44 -3.69
CA ILE A 59 -6.81 -6.14 -3.66
C ILE A 59 -6.58 -5.54 -2.29
N GLU A 60 -5.87 -4.42 -2.24
CA GLU A 60 -5.61 -3.67 -1.03
C GLU A 60 -6.42 -2.37 -1.05
N LEU A 61 -7.29 -2.22 -0.07
CA LEU A 61 -7.98 -0.96 0.23
C LEU A 61 -7.22 -0.25 1.34
N VAL A 62 -6.88 1.03 1.12
CA VAL A 62 -6.33 1.92 2.13
C VAL A 62 -7.25 3.14 2.23
N SER A 63 -7.85 3.35 3.38
CA SER A 63 -8.82 4.42 3.59
C SER A 63 -8.62 5.11 4.94
N PRO A 64 -8.69 6.45 4.99
CA PRO A 64 -8.93 7.13 6.25
C PRO A 64 -10.11 6.50 6.98
N ALA A 65 -9.96 6.28 8.28
CA ALA A 65 -11.00 5.64 9.10
C ALA A 65 -12.32 6.42 9.08
N LEU A 66 -12.24 7.75 8.96
CA LEU A 66 -13.42 8.62 8.86
C LEU A 66 -14.38 8.17 7.76
N ASN A 67 -13.87 7.72 6.61
CA ASN A 67 -14.70 7.29 5.48
C ASN A 67 -15.53 6.04 5.77
N LEU A 68 -15.06 5.19 6.70
CA LEU A 68 -15.63 3.87 6.96
C LEU A 68 -16.36 3.81 8.30
N VAL A 69 -15.80 4.46 9.34
CA VAL A 69 -16.38 4.47 10.70
C VAL A 69 -16.84 5.85 11.15
N GLY A 70 -16.54 6.94 10.39
CA GLY A 70 -16.99 8.30 10.69
C GLY A 70 -16.18 9.02 11.76
N PHE A 71 -15.02 8.47 12.16
CA PHE A 71 -14.04 9.11 13.06
C PHE A 71 -12.65 8.49 12.85
N GLU A 72 -11.59 9.16 13.35
CA GLU A 72 -10.19 8.71 13.18
C GLU A 72 -9.45 8.51 14.51
N HIS A 73 -10.07 8.88 15.63
CA HIS A 73 -9.50 8.70 16.97
C HIS A 73 -9.74 7.27 17.50
N ASN A 74 -9.01 6.89 18.54
CA ASN A 74 -9.26 5.63 19.24
C ASN A 74 -10.70 5.60 19.78
N ALA A 75 -11.41 4.48 19.56
CA ALA A 75 -12.80 4.31 19.98
C ALA A 75 -12.92 4.40 21.51
N SER A 76 -13.50 5.49 22.01
CA SER A 76 -13.53 5.85 23.43
C SER A 76 -14.73 5.28 24.19
N ASN A 77 -15.79 4.91 23.49
CA ASN A 77 -17.04 4.45 24.09
C ASN A 77 -17.59 3.20 23.38
N LEU A 78 -18.57 2.54 24.02
CA LEU A 78 -19.14 1.28 23.51
C LEU A 78 -19.75 1.41 22.12
N ARG A 79 -20.37 2.56 21.79
CA ARG A 79 -20.98 2.78 20.47
C ARG A 79 -19.91 2.85 19.38
N GLU A 80 -18.81 3.55 19.64
CA GLU A 80 -17.70 3.65 18.70
C GLU A 80 -17.01 2.29 18.50
N LYS A 81 -16.76 1.56 19.59
CA LYS A 81 -16.20 0.20 19.53
C LYS A 81 -17.10 -0.75 18.72
N ASP A 82 -18.40 -0.73 18.96
CA ASP A 82 -19.38 -1.52 18.20
C ASP A 82 -19.37 -1.14 16.72
N LYS A 83 -19.24 0.15 16.38
CA LYS A 83 -19.17 0.62 15.01
C LYS A 83 -17.90 0.13 14.30
N VAL A 84 -16.73 0.16 14.95
CA VAL A 84 -15.49 -0.38 14.42
C VAL A 84 -15.60 -1.88 14.14
N LEU A 85 -16.14 -2.65 15.11
CA LEU A 85 -16.31 -4.09 14.95
C LEU A 85 -17.28 -4.45 13.81
N LYS A 86 -18.40 -3.73 13.69
CA LYS A 86 -19.34 -3.91 12.57
C LYS A 86 -18.73 -3.56 11.22
N THR A 87 -17.90 -2.53 11.16
CA THR A 87 -17.16 -2.17 9.94
C THR A 87 -16.16 -3.25 9.57
N GLU A 88 -15.44 -3.80 10.54
CA GLU A 88 -14.55 -4.93 10.31
C GLU A 88 -15.31 -6.16 9.76
N GLU A 89 -16.43 -6.53 10.40
CA GLU A 89 -17.26 -7.64 9.95
C GLU A 89 -17.78 -7.42 8.53
N LEU A 90 -18.21 -6.19 8.19
CA LEU A 90 -18.66 -5.83 6.85
C LEU A 90 -17.54 -5.93 5.82
N LEU A 91 -16.34 -5.42 6.14
CA LEU A 91 -15.16 -5.55 5.27
C LEU A 91 -14.79 -7.02 5.02
N ARG A 92 -14.99 -7.93 5.99
CA ARG A 92 -14.77 -9.38 5.81
C ARG A 92 -15.74 -10.01 4.82
N GLN A 93 -16.88 -9.38 4.55
CA GLN A 93 -17.87 -9.83 3.56
C GLN A 93 -17.42 -9.49 2.13
N HIS A 94 -16.34 -10.12 1.66
CA HIS A 94 -15.69 -9.82 0.39
C HIS A 94 -16.64 -9.69 -0.81
N ARG A 95 -17.78 -10.41 -0.81
CA ARG A 95 -18.80 -10.36 -1.88
C ARG A 95 -19.61 -9.07 -1.87
N SER A 96 -19.73 -8.42 -0.72
CA SER A 96 -20.32 -7.09 -0.60
C SER A 96 -19.37 -6.00 -1.08
N MET A 97 -18.05 -6.28 -1.07
CA MET A 97 -17.03 -5.31 -1.48
C MET A 97 -16.71 -5.40 -2.97
N PHE A 98 -16.57 -6.62 -3.51
CA PHE A 98 -16.12 -6.85 -4.88
C PHE A 98 -16.95 -7.92 -5.58
N LEU A 99 -17.38 -7.62 -6.81
CA LEU A 99 -18.07 -8.56 -7.69
C LEU A 99 -17.23 -8.76 -8.96
N PHE A 100 -16.97 -10.02 -9.28
CA PHE A 100 -16.22 -10.40 -10.48
C PHE A 100 -17.17 -10.86 -11.57
N THR A 101 -17.02 -10.32 -12.79
CA THR A 101 -17.94 -10.61 -13.91
C THR A 101 -17.83 -12.06 -14.36
N ASN A 102 -16.64 -12.62 -14.38
CA ASN A 102 -16.43 -14.05 -14.61
C ASN A 102 -16.24 -14.72 -13.26
N LYS A 103 -17.02 -15.76 -13.00
CA LYS A 103 -16.96 -16.55 -11.76
C LYS A 103 -15.65 -17.34 -11.59
N THR A 104 -14.55 -16.83 -12.15
CA THR A 104 -13.25 -17.52 -12.17
C THR A 104 -12.38 -17.20 -10.96
N CYS A 105 -12.80 -16.27 -10.10
CA CYS A 105 -12.07 -15.93 -8.88
C CYS A 105 -12.68 -16.60 -7.66
N VAL A 106 -11.85 -17.34 -6.95
CA VAL A 106 -12.19 -17.98 -5.67
C VAL A 106 -11.53 -17.21 -4.55
N PHE A 107 -12.30 -16.79 -3.57
CA PHE A 107 -11.79 -16.12 -2.38
C PHE A 107 -10.85 -17.04 -1.59
N SER A 108 -9.74 -16.51 -1.13
CA SER A 108 -8.73 -17.24 -0.32
C SER A 108 -8.66 -16.70 1.10
N ASP A 109 -8.51 -15.38 1.27
CA ASP A 109 -8.30 -14.79 2.58
C ASP A 109 -8.58 -13.28 2.59
N VAL A 110 -8.78 -12.71 3.78
CA VAL A 110 -8.82 -11.27 4.04
C VAL A 110 -8.14 -10.93 5.35
N SER A 111 -7.20 -10.01 5.29
CA SER A 111 -6.56 -9.38 6.45
C SER A 111 -7.05 -7.95 6.59
N ILE A 112 -7.40 -7.53 7.81
CA ILE A 112 -7.88 -6.17 8.10
C ILE A 112 -7.04 -5.60 9.24
N ASP A 113 -6.45 -4.44 8.99
CA ASP A 113 -5.77 -3.63 9.98
C ASP A 113 -6.64 -2.39 10.27
N LEU A 114 -7.02 -2.25 11.53
CA LEU A 114 -7.86 -1.15 12.01
C LEU A 114 -7.04 0.04 12.54
N GLY A 115 -5.72 -0.01 12.37
CA GLY A 115 -4.82 1.02 12.87
C GLY A 115 -4.95 1.24 14.37
N THR A 116 -5.08 2.50 14.77
CA THR A 116 -5.19 2.88 16.20
C THR A 116 -6.61 2.91 16.74
N LEU A 117 -7.63 2.56 15.94
CA LEU A 117 -9.04 2.67 16.34
C LEU A 117 -9.42 1.85 17.58
N ILE A 118 -8.75 0.71 17.79
CA ILE A 118 -8.97 -0.21 18.93
C ILE A 118 -7.67 -0.51 19.68
N ALA A 119 -6.64 0.34 19.54
CA ALA A 119 -5.38 0.17 20.25
C ALA A 119 -5.59 0.34 21.77
N PRO A 120 -4.79 -0.35 22.62
CA PRO A 120 -4.75 -0.07 24.05
C PRO A 120 -4.39 1.39 24.32
N GLU A 121 -4.93 1.99 25.40
CA GLU A 121 -4.74 3.41 25.73
C GLU A 121 -3.26 3.83 25.80
N GLU A 122 -2.38 2.92 26.22
CA GLU A 122 -0.93 3.16 26.27
C GLU A 122 -0.30 3.41 24.90
N GLN A 123 -0.90 2.88 23.83
CA GLN A 123 -0.43 3.05 22.44
C GLN A 123 -1.18 4.17 21.70
N ALA A 124 -2.31 4.61 22.24
CA ALA A 124 -3.15 5.65 21.64
C ALA A 124 -2.56 7.07 21.79
N GLN A 125 -1.50 7.25 22.57
CA GLN A 125 -0.85 8.56 22.82
C GLN A 125 0.13 9.00 21.72
N SER A 126 0.20 8.28 20.61
CA SER A 126 0.93 8.73 19.41
C SER A 126 0.24 9.97 18.83
N GLU A 127 0.99 11.05 18.67
CA GLU A 127 0.53 12.41 18.30
C GLU A 127 -0.19 12.57 16.95
N THR A 128 -0.53 11.49 16.26
CA THR A 128 -1.27 11.54 14.99
C THR A 128 -2.68 11.01 15.19
N ASN A 129 -3.63 11.92 15.38
CA ASN A 129 -5.07 11.64 15.52
C ASN A 129 -5.74 11.09 14.24
N HIS A 130 -4.99 10.52 13.31
CA HIS A 130 -5.51 10.01 12.05
C HIS A 130 -5.22 8.53 11.93
N SER A 131 -6.28 7.72 11.98
CA SER A 131 -6.23 6.29 11.72
C SER A 131 -6.59 5.97 10.28
N GLU A 132 -5.87 5.04 9.69
CA GLU A 132 -6.24 4.37 8.44
C GLU A 132 -6.76 2.98 8.74
N ILE A 133 -7.68 2.52 7.90
CA ILE A 133 -8.10 1.12 7.84
C ILE A 133 -7.51 0.55 6.55
N ILE A 134 -6.80 -0.57 6.68
CA ILE A 134 -6.22 -1.29 5.55
C ILE A 134 -6.88 -2.66 5.47
N ALA A 135 -7.45 -3.00 4.31
CA ALA A 135 -8.03 -4.32 4.07
C ALA A 135 -7.38 -4.96 2.84
N LEU A 136 -6.72 -6.11 3.03
CA LEU A 136 -6.07 -6.87 1.97
C LEU A 136 -6.85 -8.14 1.69
N TYR A 137 -7.42 -8.23 0.48
CA TYR A 137 -8.17 -9.38 -0.01
C TYR A 137 -7.32 -10.20 -0.96
N GLN A 138 -7.39 -11.51 -0.84
CA GLN A 138 -6.69 -12.45 -1.71
C GLN A 138 -7.68 -13.39 -2.39
N TYR A 139 -7.48 -13.58 -3.71
CA TYR A 139 -8.28 -14.48 -4.54
C TYR A 139 -7.36 -15.30 -5.45
N ARG A 140 -7.87 -16.45 -5.86
CA ARG A 140 -7.30 -17.23 -6.98
C ARG A 140 -8.22 -17.09 -8.18
N CYS A 141 -7.70 -16.52 -9.26
CA CYS A 141 -8.46 -16.24 -10.48
C CYS A 141 -7.92 -17.04 -11.66
N GLY A 142 -8.78 -17.31 -12.64
CA GLY A 142 -8.33 -17.75 -13.97
C GLY A 142 -7.57 -16.63 -14.70
N LEU A 143 -6.91 -16.99 -15.82
CA LEU A 143 -6.12 -16.06 -16.63
C LEU A 143 -6.95 -15.20 -17.60
N GLU A 144 -8.27 -15.34 -17.59
CA GLU A 144 -9.20 -14.58 -18.44
C GLU A 144 -9.22 -13.08 -18.07
N PRO A 145 -9.55 -12.20 -19.01
CA PRO A 145 -9.74 -10.78 -18.73
C PRO A 145 -10.71 -10.58 -17.56
N LEU A 146 -10.26 -9.87 -16.55
CA LEU A 146 -10.96 -9.69 -15.30
C LEU A 146 -11.61 -8.31 -15.26
N MET A 147 -12.90 -8.26 -14.98
CA MET A 147 -13.60 -7.04 -14.62
C MET A 147 -14.01 -7.13 -13.15
N ILE A 148 -13.72 -6.08 -12.40
CA ILE A 148 -14.06 -5.98 -10.98
C ILE A 148 -15.04 -4.83 -10.80
N THR A 149 -16.25 -5.13 -10.32
CA THR A 149 -17.18 -4.12 -9.82
C THR A 149 -16.86 -3.85 -8.35
N VAL A 150 -16.53 -2.61 -8.04
CA VAL A 150 -16.20 -2.14 -6.69
C VAL A 150 -17.47 -1.60 -6.03
N ARG A 151 -17.98 -2.27 -5.01
CA ARG A 151 -19.26 -1.95 -4.35
C ARG A 151 -19.09 -1.17 -3.05
N LEU A 152 -17.88 -0.77 -2.71
CA LEU A 152 -17.56 -0.04 -1.48
C LEU A 152 -18.43 1.21 -1.26
N PHE A 153 -18.83 1.89 -2.33
CA PHE A 153 -19.70 3.07 -2.26
C PHE A 153 -21.13 2.79 -1.78
N GLU A 154 -21.59 1.52 -1.89
CA GLU A 154 -22.91 1.09 -1.42
C GLU A 154 -22.91 0.94 0.10
N GLU A 155 -21.80 0.43 0.65
CA GLU A 155 -21.66 0.11 2.06
C GLU A 155 -21.10 1.29 2.87
N PHE A 156 -20.32 2.18 2.24
CA PHE A 156 -19.67 3.32 2.86
C PHE A 156 -20.06 4.63 2.16
N PRO A 157 -21.18 5.27 2.56
CA PRO A 157 -21.71 6.45 1.88
C PRO A 157 -20.81 7.69 1.97
N ASP A 158 -19.94 7.78 2.97
CA ASP A 158 -18.98 8.87 3.14
C ASP A 158 -17.77 8.74 2.18
N LEU A 159 -17.63 7.60 1.49
CA LEU A 159 -16.64 7.38 0.46
C LEU A 159 -17.13 7.93 -0.87
N VAL A 160 -16.43 8.93 -1.41
CA VAL A 160 -16.82 9.67 -2.63
C VAL A 160 -15.96 9.26 -3.83
N LYS A 161 -14.66 9.02 -3.59
CA LYS A 161 -13.68 8.69 -4.64
C LYS A 161 -12.75 7.58 -4.18
N ILE A 162 -12.34 6.74 -5.13
CA ILE A 162 -11.29 5.75 -4.90
C ILE A 162 -10.26 5.89 -6.02
N HIS A 163 -9.04 6.28 -5.66
CA HIS A 163 -7.89 6.26 -6.56
C HIS A 163 -7.44 4.82 -6.72
N THR A 164 -7.72 4.24 -7.86
CA THR A 164 -7.40 2.84 -8.14
C THR A 164 -6.19 2.75 -9.04
N ARG A 165 -5.23 1.94 -8.65
CA ARG A 165 -4.08 1.52 -9.46
C ARG A 165 -4.10 0.01 -9.59
N TRP A 166 -3.79 -0.49 -10.77
CA TRP A 166 -3.74 -1.92 -11.00
C TRP A 166 -2.55 -2.31 -11.86
N VAL A 167 -2.04 -3.53 -11.66
CA VAL A 167 -0.98 -4.14 -12.44
C VAL A 167 -1.28 -5.61 -12.65
N SER A 168 -1.00 -6.08 -13.87
CA SER A 168 -1.02 -7.50 -14.24
C SER A 168 0.28 -7.84 -14.98
N GLN A 169 0.45 -9.09 -15.38
CA GLN A 169 1.63 -9.51 -16.18
C GLN A 169 1.73 -8.79 -17.54
N THR A 170 0.62 -8.34 -18.10
CA THR A 170 0.57 -7.81 -19.48
C THR A 170 0.18 -6.35 -19.56
N ALA A 171 -0.34 -5.76 -18.50
CA ALA A 171 -0.85 -4.39 -18.50
C ALA A 171 -0.86 -3.78 -17.10
N GLN A 172 -0.90 -2.47 -17.06
CA GLN A 172 -1.07 -1.68 -15.84
C GLN A 172 -1.94 -0.47 -16.14
N GLY A 173 -2.55 0.10 -15.12
CA GLY A 173 -3.37 1.28 -15.29
C GLY A 173 -3.76 1.94 -13.99
N SER A 174 -4.44 3.07 -14.13
CA SER A 174 -5.05 3.78 -13.02
C SER A 174 -6.39 4.39 -13.45
N ILE A 175 -7.30 4.49 -12.50
CA ILE A 175 -8.62 5.07 -12.69
C ILE A 175 -9.09 5.68 -11.38
N VAL A 176 -9.84 6.76 -11.45
CA VAL A 176 -10.59 7.26 -10.31
C VAL A 176 -11.99 6.69 -10.38
N LEU A 177 -12.38 5.90 -9.38
CA LEU A 177 -13.71 5.36 -9.25
C LEU A 177 -14.60 6.34 -8.47
N THR A 178 -15.86 6.35 -8.84
CA THR A 178 -16.96 7.05 -8.15
C THR A 178 -18.16 6.12 -8.09
N LYS A 179 -19.22 6.53 -7.42
CA LYS A 179 -20.46 5.75 -7.36
C LYS A 179 -21.04 5.43 -8.74
N GLU A 180 -20.89 6.34 -9.72
CA GLU A 180 -21.38 6.16 -11.10
C GLU A 180 -20.40 5.36 -11.97
N ARG A 181 -19.13 5.39 -11.62
CA ARG A 181 -18.04 4.72 -12.36
C ARG A 181 -17.22 3.87 -11.41
N HIS A 182 -17.66 2.66 -11.18
CA HIS A 182 -17.13 1.76 -10.16
C HIS A 182 -16.66 0.40 -10.71
N ILE A 183 -16.33 0.33 -12.00
CA ILE A 183 -15.80 -0.89 -12.64
C ILE A 183 -14.34 -0.67 -13.02
N VAL A 184 -13.50 -1.64 -12.68
CA VAL A 184 -12.11 -1.74 -13.11
C VAL A 184 -12.00 -2.84 -14.18
N GLU A 185 -11.46 -2.48 -15.34
CA GLU A 185 -11.23 -3.42 -16.44
C GLU A 185 -9.72 -3.60 -16.64
N PHE A 186 -9.26 -4.85 -16.66
CA PHE A 186 -7.85 -5.21 -16.93
C PHE A 186 -7.63 -5.38 -18.43
N SER A 187 -7.92 -4.34 -19.20
CA SER A 187 -7.62 -4.34 -20.63
C SER A 187 -6.31 -3.61 -20.91
N LYS A 188 -5.57 -4.03 -21.94
CA LYS A 188 -4.49 -3.20 -22.50
C LYS A 188 -5.11 -1.88 -22.91
N GLN A 189 -4.68 -0.78 -22.32
CA GLN A 189 -4.90 0.53 -22.93
C GLN A 189 -4.06 0.55 -24.23
N LEU A 190 -4.75 0.57 -25.36
CA LEU A 190 -4.16 0.71 -26.70
C LEU A 190 -3.59 2.13 -26.87
#